data_fd02d2e232d06d1b84af01802104183a
#
_entry.id   fd02d2e232d06d1b84af01802104183a
#
_cell.length_a   1.000
_cell.length_b   1.000
_cell.length_c   1.000
_cell.angle_alpha   90.00
_cell.angle_beta   90.00
_cell.angle_gamma   90.00
#
_symmetry.space_group_name_H-M   'P 1'
#
loop_
_entity.id
_entity.type
_entity.pdbx_description
1 polymer ?
#
loop_
_entity_poly.entity_id
_entity_poly.type
_entity_poly.pdbx_seq_one_letter_code
_entity_poly.pdbx_strand_id
1 'polypeptide(L)'
;MDANTPRPEADPLEHTPLHTLLVNTNRLQAIPASIVALIIAFNALLVAAFWLPFGWHGVAVLLVYVVVIGLNWFLLINLRTTGRSFGPDRPTAIALAIVCSALLIFLAVFGSLWWLAIVILLAITALVFYSTWIEPFRIGVTRQKYQTAKWHVDAAPLRVLQVGDIHVERIGPRERQLNKLIAELKPDVIVFTGDFVNLSNTDDPRSEGDIRSLISQWEAPLGVYCVSGTPLVEPLERVQAFVRGLDNLKLLPNQWVSINTPGGKLNILGLVVTHDMKRDRDMLKKMMLTAPPKGLNLLLMHPPDIAPEANELGIDLYLCGHTHGGQIRFPLIGAVFSSSHLGKQFIMGRYELGTTTLYTSRGVGLEGLGAPRARFLCPPEIVLWEITGTSFS
;
A
#
# COMPACT_ATOMS: atom_id res chain seq x y z
N MET A 1 4.95 32.96 9.10
CA MET A 1 4.93 31.67 9.80
C MET A 1 4.53 31.94 11.23
N ASP A 2 3.28 31.66 11.58
CA ASP A 2 2.77 31.90 12.92
C ASP A 2 3.39 30.91 13.91
N ALA A 3 4.03 31.43 14.94
CA ALA A 3 4.74 30.69 15.99
C ALA A 3 3.81 29.85 16.89
N ASN A 4 2.52 29.80 16.58
CA ASN A 4 1.49 29.11 17.38
C ASN A 4 0.82 27.91 16.67
N THR A 5 1.31 27.49 15.51
CA THR A 5 0.86 26.21 14.95
C THR A 5 1.54 25.10 15.76
N PRO A 6 0.78 24.27 16.51
CA PRO A 6 1.39 23.14 17.19
C PRO A 6 2.04 22.27 16.12
N ARG A 7 3.33 21.96 16.31
CA ARG A 7 4.00 20.94 15.48
C ARG A 7 3.14 19.67 15.57
N PRO A 8 2.87 18.99 14.44
CA PRO A 8 2.21 17.68 14.52
C PRO A 8 3.01 16.83 15.52
N GLU A 9 2.32 16.22 16.47
CA GLU A 9 2.96 15.22 17.32
C GLU A 9 3.57 14.19 16.38
N ALA A 10 4.84 13.83 16.64
CA ALA A 10 5.56 12.90 15.77
C ALA A 10 4.74 11.61 15.63
N ASP A 11 4.54 11.17 14.39
CA ASP A 11 3.86 9.92 14.10
C ASP A 11 4.52 8.80 14.93
N PRO A 12 3.77 8.03 15.74
CA PRO A 12 4.32 6.91 16.49
C PRO A 12 5.13 5.94 15.64
N LEU A 13 4.83 5.87 14.32
CA LEU A 13 5.59 5.06 13.38
C LEU A 13 6.97 5.64 13.09
N GLU A 14 7.18 6.96 13.15
CA GLU A 14 8.47 7.63 12.92
C GLU A 14 9.55 7.22 13.94
N HIS A 15 9.14 6.83 15.15
CA HIS A 15 10.05 6.41 16.21
C HIS A 15 10.24 4.89 16.29
N THR A 16 9.63 4.12 15.38
CA THR A 16 9.84 2.68 15.38
C THR A 16 11.24 2.31 14.88
N PRO A 17 11.87 1.25 15.43
CA PRO A 17 13.13 0.74 14.91
C PRO A 17 13.08 0.41 13.42
N LEU A 18 11.92 -0.03 12.92
CA LEU A 18 11.73 -0.33 11.51
C LEU A 18 11.78 0.92 10.64
N HIS A 19 11.08 2.00 11.03
CA HIS A 19 11.15 3.27 10.30
C HIS A 19 12.59 3.79 10.25
N THR A 20 13.29 3.80 11.38
CA THR A 20 14.70 4.17 11.45
C THR A 20 15.56 3.31 10.52
N LEU A 21 15.31 2.00 10.45
CA LEU A 21 15.99 1.09 9.54
C LEU A 21 15.70 1.45 8.08
N LEU A 22 14.45 1.70 7.72
CA LEU A 22 14.04 2.05 6.35
C LEU A 22 14.63 3.39 5.89
N VAL A 23 14.65 4.40 6.76
CA VAL A 23 15.29 5.70 6.48
C VAL A 23 16.79 5.53 6.30
N ASN A 24 17.47 4.81 7.19
CA ASN A 24 18.91 4.59 7.10
C ASN A 24 19.29 3.74 5.88
N THR A 25 18.53 2.71 5.56
CA THR A 25 18.77 1.89 4.36
C THR A 25 18.50 2.68 3.08
N ASN A 26 17.58 3.65 3.07
CA ASN A 26 17.38 4.52 1.92
C ASN A 26 18.64 5.33 1.56
N ARG A 27 19.45 5.72 2.55
CA ARG A 27 20.73 6.40 2.32
C ARG A 27 21.72 5.55 1.52
N LEU A 28 21.61 4.23 1.58
CA LEU A 28 22.44 3.32 0.80
C LEU A 28 22.22 3.46 -0.72
N GLN A 29 21.07 4.04 -1.14
CA GLN A 29 20.84 4.33 -2.55
C GLN A 29 21.80 5.40 -3.12
N ALA A 30 22.39 6.25 -2.26
CA ALA A 30 23.39 7.24 -2.68
C ALA A 30 24.79 6.65 -2.91
N ILE A 31 25.08 5.43 -2.43
CA ILE A 31 26.40 4.78 -2.57
C ILE A 31 26.68 4.50 -4.06
N PRO A 32 27.88 4.81 -4.59
CA PRO A 32 28.23 4.49 -5.96
C PRO A 32 28.06 2.99 -6.29
N ALA A 33 27.62 2.68 -7.50
CA ALA A 33 27.44 1.29 -7.95
C ALA A 33 28.71 0.46 -7.85
N SER A 34 29.90 1.08 -8.04
CA SER A 34 31.19 0.43 -7.86
C SER A 34 31.41 -0.07 -6.42
N ILE A 35 30.97 0.70 -5.43
CA ILE A 35 31.07 0.27 -4.02
C ILE A 35 30.09 -0.88 -3.74
N VAL A 36 28.88 -0.83 -4.30
CA VAL A 36 27.94 -1.96 -4.20
C VAL A 36 28.53 -3.22 -4.82
N ALA A 37 29.16 -3.10 -5.99
CA ALA A 37 29.86 -4.22 -6.65
C ALA A 37 31.01 -4.76 -5.77
N LEU A 38 31.79 -3.89 -5.11
CA LEU A 38 32.83 -4.31 -4.16
C LEU A 38 32.27 -5.04 -2.94
N ILE A 39 31.14 -4.59 -2.40
CA ILE A 39 30.45 -5.29 -1.30
C ILE A 39 29.99 -6.68 -1.74
N ILE A 40 29.40 -6.79 -2.93
CA ILE A 40 29.00 -8.08 -3.50
C ILE A 40 30.22 -8.98 -3.73
N ALA A 41 31.32 -8.45 -4.28
CA ALA A 41 32.54 -9.19 -4.48
C ALA A 41 33.16 -9.68 -3.17
N PHE A 42 33.16 -8.84 -2.12
CA PHE A 42 33.62 -9.24 -0.80
C PHE A 42 32.76 -10.39 -0.23
N ASN A 43 31.44 -10.32 -0.35
CA ASN A 43 30.57 -11.42 0.03
C ASN A 43 30.84 -12.70 -0.78
N ALA A 44 31.14 -12.58 -2.08
CA ALA A 44 31.53 -13.72 -2.91
C ALA A 44 32.85 -14.35 -2.42
N LEU A 45 33.85 -13.54 -1.98
CA LEU A 45 35.07 -14.06 -1.37
C LEU A 45 34.83 -14.80 -0.07
N LEU A 46 33.89 -14.32 0.77
CA LEU A 46 33.48 -15.05 1.97
C LEU A 46 32.85 -16.39 1.60
N VAL A 47 31.92 -16.42 0.66
CA VAL A 47 31.33 -17.68 0.17
C VAL A 47 32.40 -18.61 -0.38
N ALA A 48 33.36 -18.08 -1.16
CA ALA A 48 34.50 -18.86 -1.69
C ALA A 48 35.34 -19.49 -0.56
N ALA A 49 35.66 -18.73 0.48
CA ALA A 49 36.46 -19.22 1.61
C ALA A 49 35.84 -20.44 2.31
N PHE A 50 34.51 -20.49 2.40
CA PHE A 50 33.79 -21.60 3.05
C PHE A 50 33.46 -22.75 2.11
N TRP A 51 33.26 -22.51 0.82
CA TRP A 51 32.81 -23.53 -0.13
C TRP A 51 33.90 -24.14 -0.99
N LEU A 52 34.99 -23.43 -1.36
CA LEU A 52 36.05 -23.99 -2.18
C LEU A 52 36.72 -25.24 -1.63
N PRO A 53 36.83 -25.46 -0.30
CA PRO A 53 37.32 -26.72 0.26
C PRO A 53 36.55 -27.97 -0.18
N PHE A 54 35.29 -27.81 -0.67
CA PHE A 54 34.48 -28.91 -1.21
C PHE A 54 34.74 -29.20 -2.70
N GLY A 55 35.84 -28.68 -3.28
CA GLY A 55 36.22 -28.93 -4.65
C GLY A 55 35.22 -28.37 -5.65
N TRP A 56 34.91 -29.14 -6.71
CA TRP A 56 34.02 -28.68 -7.78
C TRP A 56 32.61 -28.33 -7.33
N HIS A 57 32.09 -28.98 -6.28
CA HIS A 57 30.80 -28.66 -5.67
C HIS A 57 30.80 -27.21 -5.12
N GLY A 58 31.87 -26.83 -4.43
CA GLY A 58 32.02 -25.49 -3.90
C GLY A 58 32.17 -24.44 -5.02
N VAL A 59 32.88 -24.78 -6.09
CA VAL A 59 32.96 -23.92 -7.30
C VAL A 59 31.56 -23.73 -7.91
N ALA A 60 30.74 -24.77 -8.01
CA ALA A 60 29.38 -24.66 -8.52
C ALA A 60 28.50 -23.74 -7.67
N VAL A 61 28.55 -23.87 -6.33
CA VAL A 61 27.80 -23.00 -5.40
C VAL A 61 28.25 -21.54 -5.57
N LEU A 62 29.56 -21.28 -5.63
CA LEU A 62 30.09 -19.93 -5.81
C LEU A 62 29.65 -19.31 -7.14
N LEU A 63 29.74 -20.03 -8.22
CA LEU A 63 29.31 -19.54 -9.54
C LEU A 63 27.82 -19.21 -9.56
N VAL A 64 26.99 -20.07 -9.00
CA VAL A 64 25.55 -19.82 -8.91
C VAL A 64 25.27 -18.60 -8.02
N TYR A 65 25.97 -18.46 -6.89
CA TYR A 65 25.83 -17.28 -6.03
C TYR A 65 26.12 -15.99 -6.80
N VAL A 66 27.25 -15.90 -7.49
CA VAL A 66 27.66 -14.70 -8.26
C VAL A 66 26.64 -14.38 -9.34
N VAL A 67 26.19 -15.39 -10.11
CA VAL A 67 25.19 -15.23 -11.17
C VAL A 67 23.85 -14.76 -10.59
N VAL A 68 23.39 -15.38 -9.51
CA VAL A 68 22.12 -15.06 -8.86
C VAL A 68 22.09 -13.66 -8.29
N ILE A 69 23.12 -13.24 -7.56
CA ILE A 69 23.18 -11.87 -7.00
C ILE A 69 23.29 -10.83 -8.13
N GLY A 70 24.12 -11.07 -9.13
CA GLY A 70 24.23 -10.20 -10.30
C GLY A 70 22.90 -10.08 -11.07
N LEU A 71 22.22 -11.20 -11.29
CA LEU A 71 20.91 -11.23 -11.96
C LEU A 71 19.84 -10.48 -11.15
N ASN A 72 19.75 -10.71 -9.84
CA ASN A 72 18.79 -10.00 -8.99
C ASN A 72 19.04 -8.48 -9.02
N TRP A 73 20.27 -8.03 -8.91
CA TRP A 73 20.58 -6.60 -9.00
C TRP A 73 20.24 -6.03 -10.38
N PHE A 74 20.60 -6.74 -11.46
CA PHE A 74 20.22 -6.37 -12.82
C PHE A 74 18.70 -6.25 -13.00
N LEU A 75 17.93 -7.20 -12.48
CA LEU A 75 16.46 -7.16 -12.52
C LEU A 75 15.90 -5.97 -11.76
N LEU A 76 16.44 -5.62 -10.59
CA LEU A 76 16.01 -4.44 -9.82
C LEU A 76 16.28 -3.14 -10.58
N ILE A 77 17.46 -2.98 -11.21
CA ILE A 77 17.77 -1.83 -12.07
C ILE A 77 16.78 -1.74 -13.24
N ASN A 78 16.44 -2.88 -13.86
CA ASN A 78 15.53 -2.92 -15.00
C ASN A 78 14.09 -2.55 -14.66
N LEU A 79 13.64 -2.65 -13.41
CA LEU A 79 12.33 -2.12 -12.99
C LEU A 79 12.20 -0.63 -13.31
N ARG A 80 13.26 0.14 -13.05
CA ARG A 80 13.31 1.58 -13.35
C ARG A 80 13.38 1.86 -14.85
N THR A 81 14.25 1.15 -15.59
CA THR A 81 14.41 1.37 -17.03
C THR A 81 13.16 1.00 -17.82
N THR A 82 12.38 0.04 -17.34
CA THR A 82 11.09 -0.35 -17.93
C THR A 82 9.88 0.46 -17.41
N GLY A 83 10.12 1.45 -16.52
CA GLY A 83 9.08 2.29 -15.94
C GLY A 83 8.09 1.53 -15.05
N ARG A 84 8.50 0.37 -14.51
CA ARG A 84 7.65 -0.45 -13.63
C ARG A 84 7.68 0.00 -12.19
N SER A 85 8.87 0.38 -11.68
CA SER A 85 9.05 0.91 -10.34
C SER A 85 10.31 1.77 -10.27
N PHE A 86 10.30 2.80 -9.42
CA PHE A 86 11.40 3.74 -9.26
C PHE A 86 12.06 3.64 -7.87
N GLY A 87 11.73 2.60 -7.13
CA GLY A 87 12.31 2.32 -5.81
C GLY A 87 13.82 2.08 -5.84
N PRO A 88 14.46 2.03 -4.66
CA PRO A 88 15.90 1.84 -4.52
C PRO A 88 16.31 0.40 -4.87
N ASP A 89 17.31 0.25 -5.73
CA ASP A 89 17.88 -1.05 -6.13
C ASP A 89 19.06 -1.46 -5.25
N ARG A 90 19.91 -0.49 -4.84
CA ARG A 90 21.17 -0.77 -4.15
C ARG A 90 21.01 -1.35 -2.74
N PRO A 91 20.13 -0.80 -1.86
CA PRO A 91 19.90 -1.39 -0.55
C PRO A 91 19.44 -2.85 -0.63
N THR A 92 18.55 -3.13 -1.57
CA THR A 92 18.03 -4.49 -1.80
C THR A 92 19.11 -5.43 -2.30
N ALA A 93 19.95 -5.00 -3.26
CA ALA A 93 21.05 -5.80 -3.77
C ALA A 93 22.08 -6.13 -2.69
N ILE A 94 22.44 -5.15 -1.84
CA ILE A 94 23.35 -5.35 -0.70
C ILE A 94 22.73 -6.35 0.30
N ALA A 95 21.45 -6.16 0.66
CA ALA A 95 20.78 -7.04 1.60
C ALA A 95 20.70 -8.49 1.07
N LEU A 96 20.39 -8.69 -0.20
CA LEU A 96 20.40 -10.02 -0.82
C LEU A 96 21.79 -10.64 -0.80
N ALA A 97 22.85 -9.89 -1.12
CA ALA A 97 24.22 -10.40 -1.08
C ALA A 97 24.57 -10.87 0.34
N ILE A 98 24.27 -10.07 1.38
CA ILE A 98 24.58 -10.40 2.78
C ILE A 98 23.76 -11.61 3.24
N VAL A 99 22.44 -11.60 3.04
CA VAL A 99 21.55 -12.68 3.49
C VAL A 99 21.89 -14.01 2.81
N CYS A 100 22.09 -13.99 1.47
CA CYS A 100 22.45 -15.20 0.74
C CYS A 100 23.84 -15.72 1.14
N SER A 101 24.84 -14.85 1.35
CA SER A 101 26.17 -15.31 1.79
C SER A 101 26.13 -15.87 3.23
N ALA A 102 25.43 -15.22 4.15
CA ALA A 102 25.27 -15.72 5.51
C ALA A 102 24.60 -17.12 5.52
N LEU A 103 23.56 -17.29 4.72
CA LEU A 103 22.87 -18.57 4.56
C LEU A 103 23.80 -19.64 3.97
N LEU A 104 24.57 -19.30 2.94
CA LEU A 104 25.52 -20.22 2.32
C LEU A 104 26.65 -20.61 3.28
N ILE A 105 27.18 -19.66 4.06
CA ILE A 105 28.18 -19.94 5.10
C ILE A 105 27.62 -20.91 6.13
N PHE A 106 26.37 -20.69 6.58
CA PHE A 106 25.69 -21.62 7.49
C PHE A 106 25.56 -23.01 6.85
N LEU A 107 25.14 -23.10 5.60
CA LEU A 107 24.96 -24.36 4.88
C LEU A 107 26.28 -25.08 4.58
N ALA A 108 27.42 -24.39 4.55
CA ALA A 108 28.74 -25.00 4.35
C ALA A 108 29.11 -25.98 5.48
N VAL A 109 28.53 -25.79 6.68
CA VAL A 109 28.64 -26.79 7.79
C VAL A 109 28.12 -28.16 7.36
N PHE A 110 27.17 -28.17 6.42
CA PHE A 110 26.55 -29.39 5.86
C PHE A 110 26.99 -29.58 4.40
N GLY A 111 28.28 -29.50 4.10
CA GLY A 111 28.85 -29.43 2.74
C GLY A 111 28.39 -30.53 1.76
N SER A 112 27.94 -31.69 2.27
CA SER A 112 27.32 -32.72 1.46
C SER A 112 25.99 -32.30 0.80
N LEU A 113 25.37 -31.21 1.29
CA LEU A 113 24.08 -30.66 0.79
C LEU A 113 24.29 -29.48 -0.17
N TRP A 114 25.38 -29.43 -0.91
CA TRP A 114 25.70 -28.37 -1.88
C TRP A 114 24.57 -28.08 -2.88
N TRP A 115 23.87 -29.11 -3.33
CA TRP A 115 22.70 -28.98 -4.23
C TRP A 115 21.56 -28.21 -3.56
N LEU A 116 21.36 -28.39 -2.25
CA LEU A 116 20.34 -27.65 -1.49
C LEU A 116 20.68 -26.15 -1.45
N ALA A 117 21.95 -25.80 -1.31
CA ALA A 117 22.40 -24.40 -1.39
C ALA A 117 22.02 -23.77 -2.72
N ILE A 118 22.23 -24.48 -3.84
CA ILE A 118 21.83 -24.02 -5.18
C ILE A 118 20.30 -23.88 -5.29
N VAL A 119 19.55 -24.86 -4.85
CA VAL A 119 18.07 -24.83 -4.88
C VAL A 119 17.54 -23.64 -4.09
N ILE A 120 18.09 -23.36 -2.91
CA ILE A 120 17.69 -22.22 -2.09
C ILE A 120 18.00 -20.89 -2.79
N LEU A 121 19.18 -20.72 -3.39
CA LEU A 121 19.52 -19.51 -4.14
C LEU A 121 18.57 -19.27 -5.31
N LEU A 122 18.23 -20.31 -6.06
CA LEU A 122 17.29 -20.21 -7.17
C LEU A 122 15.87 -19.88 -6.66
N ALA A 123 15.45 -20.50 -5.55
CA ALA A 123 14.16 -20.23 -4.93
C ALA A 123 14.06 -18.77 -4.44
N ILE A 124 15.10 -18.23 -3.81
CA ILE A 124 15.17 -16.82 -3.39
C ILE A 124 15.06 -15.92 -4.62
N THR A 125 15.78 -16.23 -5.71
CA THR A 125 15.71 -15.44 -6.95
C THR A 125 14.31 -15.46 -7.56
N ALA A 126 13.69 -16.63 -7.63
CA ALA A 126 12.32 -16.75 -8.12
C ALA A 126 11.32 -15.96 -7.25
N LEU A 127 11.51 -15.98 -5.93
CA LEU A 127 10.71 -15.22 -4.97
C LEU A 127 10.88 -13.71 -5.18
N VAL A 128 12.13 -13.23 -5.29
CA VAL A 128 12.42 -11.81 -5.55
C VAL A 128 11.82 -11.38 -6.88
N PHE A 129 11.99 -12.17 -7.93
CA PHE A 129 11.40 -11.90 -9.24
C PHE A 129 9.87 -11.85 -9.17
N TYR A 130 9.22 -12.84 -8.57
CA TYR A 130 7.78 -12.86 -8.42
C TYR A 130 7.26 -11.63 -7.65
N SER A 131 7.89 -11.33 -6.51
CA SER A 131 7.45 -10.25 -5.61
C SER A 131 7.70 -8.85 -6.14
N THR A 132 8.65 -8.67 -7.08
CA THR A 132 9.00 -7.33 -7.63
C THR A 132 8.50 -7.14 -9.06
N TRP A 133 8.41 -8.20 -9.87
CA TRP A 133 8.08 -8.12 -11.30
C TRP A 133 6.67 -8.59 -11.66
N ILE A 134 6.09 -9.47 -10.85
CA ILE A 134 4.80 -10.09 -11.18
C ILE A 134 3.68 -9.58 -10.27
N GLU A 135 3.77 -9.85 -8.97
CA GLU A 135 2.66 -9.60 -8.05
C GLU A 135 2.26 -8.11 -7.95
N PRO A 136 3.20 -7.12 -7.91
CA PRO A 136 2.83 -5.70 -7.84
C PRO A 136 2.02 -5.17 -9.03
N PHE A 137 2.02 -5.90 -10.14
CA PHE A 137 1.32 -5.53 -11.38
C PHE A 137 0.06 -6.36 -11.63
N ARG A 138 -0.37 -7.17 -10.67
CA ARG A 138 -1.58 -7.99 -10.74
C ARG A 138 -2.70 -7.34 -9.93
N ILE A 139 -3.17 -6.16 -10.37
CA ILE A 139 -4.28 -5.48 -9.70
C ILE A 139 -5.53 -6.37 -9.82
N GLY A 140 -6.00 -6.85 -8.67
CA GLY A 140 -7.23 -7.61 -8.55
C GLY A 140 -8.45 -6.71 -8.37
N VAL A 141 -9.60 -7.17 -8.84
CA VAL A 141 -10.91 -6.57 -8.53
C VAL A 141 -11.60 -7.45 -7.49
N THR A 142 -11.57 -7.01 -6.23
CA THR A 142 -12.30 -7.66 -5.15
C THR A 142 -13.75 -7.21 -5.19
N ARG A 143 -14.70 -8.14 -5.21
CA ARG A 143 -16.14 -7.82 -5.22
C ARG A 143 -16.71 -8.07 -3.84
N GLN A 144 -17.40 -7.05 -3.31
CA GLN A 144 -18.06 -7.09 -2.01
C GLN A 144 -19.55 -6.78 -2.17
N LYS A 145 -20.38 -7.43 -1.37
CA LYS A 145 -21.81 -7.13 -1.29
C LYS A 145 -22.11 -6.54 0.08
N TYR A 146 -22.88 -5.47 0.09
CA TYR A 146 -23.37 -4.87 1.31
C TYR A 146 -24.91 -4.78 1.23
N GLN A 147 -25.58 -5.39 2.19
CA GLN A 147 -27.05 -5.42 2.26
C GLN A 147 -27.51 -4.61 3.46
N THR A 148 -28.53 -3.77 3.27
CA THR A 148 -29.04 -2.90 4.32
C THR A 148 -30.53 -2.67 4.21
N ALA A 149 -31.20 -2.63 5.36
CA ALA A 149 -32.61 -2.25 5.45
C ALA A 149 -32.86 -0.74 5.24
N LYS A 150 -31.79 0.08 5.19
CA LYS A 150 -31.85 1.52 4.87
C LYS A 150 -32.02 1.80 3.38
N TRP A 151 -32.09 0.76 2.56
CA TRP A 151 -32.16 0.82 1.10
C TRP A 151 -33.43 0.14 0.57
N HIS A 152 -34.01 0.65 -0.52
CA HIS A 152 -35.18 0.04 -1.16
C HIS A 152 -34.81 -1.32 -1.76
N VAL A 153 -35.63 -2.33 -1.47
CA VAL A 153 -35.37 -3.73 -1.87
C VAL A 153 -35.34 -3.92 -3.38
N ASP A 154 -36.26 -3.23 -4.10
CA ASP A 154 -36.40 -3.38 -5.53
C ASP A 154 -35.51 -2.44 -6.35
N ALA A 155 -34.65 -1.67 -5.69
CA ALA A 155 -33.72 -0.78 -6.35
C ALA A 155 -32.55 -1.55 -6.99
N ALA A 156 -32.09 -1.06 -8.14
CA ALA A 156 -30.87 -1.58 -8.73
C ALA A 156 -29.68 -1.41 -7.74
N PRO A 157 -28.76 -2.38 -7.70
CA PRO A 157 -27.56 -2.27 -6.86
C PRO A 157 -26.75 -1.01 -7.15
N LEU A 158 -26.36 -0.25 -6.11
CA LEU A 158 -25.41 0.84 -6.24
C LEU A 158 -23.99 0.28 -6.27
N ARG A 159 -23.22 0.65 -7.28
CA ARG A 159 -21.85 0.18 -7.48
C ARG A 159 -20.87 1.25 -7.01
N VAL A 160 -20.25 1.03 -5.83
CA VAL A 160 -19.24 1.91 -5.26
C VAL A 160 -17.87 1.28 -5.46
N LEU A 161 -16.96 1.98 -6.13
CA LEU A 161 -15.58 1.53 -6.30
C LEU A 161 -14.67 2.19 -5.27
N GLN A 162 -14.09 1.38 -4.39
CA GLN A 162 -13.04 1.80 -3.46
C GLN A 162 -11.68 1.64 -4.11
N VAL A 163 -10.93 2.74 -4.18
CA VAL A 163 -9.52 2.82 -4.59
C VAL A 163 -8.75 3.45 -3.44
N GLY A 164 -7.51 3.08 -3.24
CA GLY A 164 -6.65 3.69 -2.22
C GLY A 164 -5.19 3.36 -2.43
N ASP A 165 -4.32 4.09 -1.71
CA ASP A 165 -2.91 3.80 -1.60
C ASP A 165 -2.26 3.60 -2.98
N ILE A 166 -2.40 4.58 -3.88
CA ILE A 166 -1.84 4.48 -5.24
C ILE A 166 -0.34 4.76 -5.27
N HIS A 167 0.18 5.53 -4.30
CA HIS A 167 1.60 5.82 -4.12
C HIS A 167 2.35 6.08 -5.43
N VAL A 168 1.88 7.06 -6.18
CA VAL A 168 2.44 7.38 -7.50
C VAL A 168 3.89 7.82 -7.36
N GLU A 169 4.79 7.09 -8.01
CA GLU A 169 6.17 7.50 -8.28
C GLU A 169 6.23 8.18 -9.65
N ARG A 170 5.64 7.53 -10.65
CA ARG A 170 5.46 7.96 -12.05
C ARG A 170 4.30 7.16 -12.67
N ILE A 171 3.77 7.64 -13.79
CA ILE A 171 2.81 6.89 -14.59
C ILE A 171 3.50 5.69 -15.25
N GLY A 172 3.30 4.52 -14.69
CA GLY A 172 3.82 3.24 -15.17
C GLY A 172 2.72 2.31 -15.73
N PRO A 173 3.06 1.04 -15.98
CA PRO A 173 2.09 0.04 -16.40
C PRO A 173 0.96 -0.18 -15.39
N ARG A 174 1.27 -0.09 -14.09
CA ARG A 174 0.30 -0.28 -12.99
C ARG A 174 -0.74 0.83 -12.97
N GLU A 175 -0.34 2.09 -13.07
CA GLU A 175 -1.22 3.25 -13.09
C GLU A 175 -2.13 3.25 -14.33
N ARG A 176 -1.58 2.90 -15.49
CA ARG A 176 -2.39 2.72 -16.72
C ARG A 176 -3.40 1.58 -16.61
N GLN A 177 -2.99 0.45 -15.99
CA GLN A 177 -3.90 -0.66 -15.72
C GLN A 177 -5.01 -0.27 -14.76
N LEU A 178 -4.71 0.52 -13.71
CA LEU A 178 -5.71 1.04 -12.78
C LEU A 178 -6.79 1.84 -13.52
N ASN A 179 -6.40 2.84 -14.32
CA ASN A 179 -7.37 3.65 -15.07
C ASN A 179 -8.19 2.81 -16.04
N LYS A 180 -7.58 1.84 -16.71
CA LYS A 180 -8.30 0.91 -17.58
C LYS A 180 -9.35 0.11 -16.79
N LEU A 181 -9.01 -0.44 -15.64
CA LEU A 181 -9.94 -1.20 -14.79
C LEU A 181 -11.09 -0.31 -14.28
N ILE A 182 -10.82 0.92 -13.87
CA ILE A 182 -11.84 1.87 -13.42
C ILE A 182 -12.85 2.12 -14.56
N ALA A 183 -12.35 2.41 -15.76
CA ALA A 183 -13.19 2.66 -16.94
C ALA A 183 -14.02 1.42 -17.34
N GLU A 184 -13.46 0.22 -17.27
CA GLU A 184 -14.15 -1.05 -17.57
C GLU A 184 -15.24 -1.38 -16.54
N LEU A 185 -14.99 -1.08 -15.25
CA LEU A 185 -15.92 -1.38 -14.18
C LEU A 185 -17.15 -0.47 -14.17
N LYS A 186 -17.07 0.74 -14.73
CA LYS A 186 -18.18 1.72 -14.79
C LYS A 186 -18.93 1.84 -13.46
N PRO A 187 -18.28 2.24 -12.35
CA PRO A 187 -18.92 2.40 -11.05
C PRO A 187 -19.88 3.60 -11.07
N ASP A 188 -20.89 3.58 -10.18
CA ASP A 188 -21.78 4.71 -9.97
C ASP A 188 -21.12 5.80 -9.12
N VAL A 189 -20.29 5.38 -8.15
CA VAL A 189 -19.50 6.24 -7.25
C VAL A 189 -18.09 5.70 -7.17
N ILE A 190 -17.10 6.59 -7.13
CA ILE A 190 -15.72 6.23 -6.76
C ILE A 190 -15.39 6.88 -5.42
N VAL A 191 -14.81 6.12 -4.50
CA VAL A 191 -14.24 6.62 -3.25
C VAL A 191 -12.77 6.31 -3.17
N PHE A 192 -11.96 7.32 -2.83
CA PHE A 192 -10.51 7.18 -2.72
C PHE A 192 -10.05 7.41 -1.29
N THR A 193 -9.38 6.40 -0.71
CA THR A 193 -9.04 6.33 0.71
C THR A 193 -7.72 6.98 1.09
N GLY A 194 -7.11 7.77 0.20
CA GLY A 194 -5.85 8.49 0.49
C GLY A 194 -4.60 7.80 -0.03
N ASP A 195 -3.46 8.39 0.24
CA ASP A 195 -2.12 8.03 -0.20
C ASP A 195 -1.95 8.06 -1.73
N PHE A 196 -1.92 9.30 -2.26
CA PHE A 196 -1.69 9.59 -3.68
C PHE A 196 -0.23 9.45 -4.08
N VAL A 197 0.68 10.04 -3.28
CA VAL A 197 2.11 10.14 -3.60
C VAL A 197 2.94 9.13 -2.83
N ASN A 198 3.98 8.59 -3.47
CA ASN A 198 4.94 7.74 -2.77
C ASN A 198 5.83 8.57 -1.84
N LEU A 199 6.09 8.09 -0.62
CA LEU A 199 6.93 8.75 0.39
C LEU A 199 8.31 9.16 -0.15
N SER A 200 8.87 8.39 -1.08
CA SER A 200 10.17 8.72 -1.72
C SER A 200 10.09 9.83 -2.77
N ASN A 201 8.89 10.30 -3.13
CA ASN A 201 8.64 11.24 -4.24
C ASN A 201 7.87 12.49 -3.81
N THR A 202 7.77 12.74 -2.51
CA THR A 202 7.01 13.86 -1.95
C THR A 202 7.45 15.21 -2.48
N ASP A 203 8.75 15.40 -2.72
CA ASP A 203 9.34 16.65 -3.18
C ASP A 203 9.61 16.68 -4.70
N ASP A 204 9.14 15.68 -5.44
CA ASP A 204 9.31 15.64 -6.90
C ASP A 204 8.10 16.27 -7.61
N PRO A 205 8.23 17.46 -8.22
CA PRO A 205 7.11 18.16 -8.86
C PRO A 205 6.51 17.40 -10.05
N ARG A 206 7.24 16.45 -10.64
CA ARG A 206 6.70 15.58 -11.70
C ARG A 206 5.68 14.60 -11.15
N SER A 207 5.84 14.16 -9.89
CA SER A 207 4.88 13.26 -9.26
C SER A 207 3.52 13.93 -9.08
N GLU A 208 3.47 15.23 -8.76
CA GLU A 208 2.21 15.99 -8.72
C GLU A 208 1.51 16.00 -10.11
N GLY A 209 2.26 16.28 -11.17
CA GLY A 209 1.73 16.23 -12.55
C GLY A 209 1.20 14.86 -12.93
N ASP A 210 1.93 13.81 -12.57
CA ASP A 210 1.56 12.41 -12.82
C ASP A 210 0.29 12.03 -12.05
N ILE A 211 0.20 12.39 -10.75
CA ILE A 211 -1.00 12.18 -9.92
C ILE A 211 -2.21 12.86 -10.56
N ARG A 212 -2.09 14.16 -10.88
CA ARG A 212 -3.19 14.92 -11.51
C ARG A 212 -3.64 14.31 -12.83
N SER A 213 -2.69 13.90 -13.68
CA SER A 213 -2.98 13.22 -14.94
C SER A 213 -3.67 11.88 -14.75
N LEU A 214 -3.36 11.14 -13.68
CA LEU A 214 -3.98 9.86 -13.36
C LEU A 214 -5.42 10.05 -12.88
N ILE A 215 -5.64 10.90 -11.86
CA ILE A 215 -6.94 11.06 -11.20
C ILE A 215 -7.95 11.88 -12.00
N SER A 216 -7.48 12.73 -12.94
CA SER A 216 -8.37 13.48 -13.85
C SER A 216 -9.17 12.60 -14.80
N GLN A 217 -8.76 11.33 -14.98
CA GLN A 217 -9.45 10.36 -15.83
C GLN A 217 -10.54 9.57 -15.08
N TRP A 218 -10.68 9.76 -13.74
CA TRP A 218 -11.68 9.03 -12.97
C TRP A 218 -13.04 9.69 -13.10
N GLU A 219 -14.00 8.92 -13.57
CA GLU A 219 -15.37 9.39 -13.78
C GLU A 219 -16.37 8.40 -13.18
N ALA A 220 -17.38 8.95 -12.51
CA ALA A 220 -18.52 8.20 -12.00
C ALA A 220 -19.76 9.10 -12.01
N PRO A 221 -20.95 8.60 -12.44
CA PRO A 221 -22.16 9.41 -12.58
C PRO A 221 -22.59 10.14 -11.31
N LEU A 222 -22.34 9.56 -10.15
CA LEU A 222 -22.68 10.13 -8.84
C LEU A 222 -21.49 10.77 -8.13
N GLY A 223 -20.33 10.88 -8.81
CA GLY A 223 -19.15 11.59 -8.37
C GLY A 223 -18.00 10.71 -7.88
N VAL A 224 -16.86 11.36 -7.75
CA VAL A 224 -15.62 10.81 -7.21
C VAL A 224 -15.28 11.57 -5.93
N TYR A 225 -15.09 10.87 -4.82
CA TYR A 225 -14.83 11.46 -3.50
C TYR A 225 -13.54 10.95 -2.92
N CYS A 226 -12.73 11.81 -2.32
CA CYS A 226 -11.47 11.42 -1.73
C CYS A 226 -11.23 12.03 -0.36
N VAL A 227 -10.32 11.41 0.39
CA VAL A 227 -9.71 11.95 1.60
C VAL A 227 -8.20 12.03 1.44
N SER A 228 -7.53 12.73 2.35
CA SER A 228 -6.06 12.72 2.44
C SER A 228 -5.55 11.40 2.99
N GLY A 229 -4.33 11.05 2.64
CA GLY A 229 -3.60 9.92 3.21
C GLY A 229 -2.78 10.30 4.45
N THR A 230 -1.63 9.66 4.61
CA THR A 230 -0.68 9.84 5.71
C THR A 230 -0.23 11.30 5.85
N PRO A 231 -0.48 12.01 6.97
CA PRO A 231 -0.26 13.46 7.10
C PRO A 231 1.19 13.89 6.86
N LEU A 232 2.16 13.05 7.22
CA LEU A 232 3.58 13.30 7.01
C LEU A 232 3.94 13.36 5.52
N VAL A 233 3.28 12.56 4.70
CA VAL A 233 3.50 12.44 3.25
C VAL A 233 2.59 13.40 2.49
N GLU A 234 1.34 13.49 2.92
CA GLU A 234 0.25 14.20 2.26
C GLU A 234 -0.51 15.12 3.22
N PRO A 235 0.13 16.19 3.71
CA PRO A 235 -0.62 17.21 4.42
C PRO A 235 -1.78 17.71 3.56
N LEU A 236 -2.88 18.13 4.20
CA LEU A 236 -4.12 18.47 3.52
C LEU A 236 -3.93 19.47 2.37
N GLU A 237 -3.04 20.45 2.55
CA GLU A 237 -2.72 21.48 1.55
C GLU A 237 -2.12 20.88 0.27
N ARG A 238 -1.32 19.81 0.41
CA ARG A 238 -0.75 19.07 -0.74
C ARG A 238 -1.85 18.35 -1.51
N VAL A 239 -2.76 17.66 -0.81
CA VAL A 239 -3.89 16.97 -1.44
C VAL A 239 -4.83 17.99 -2.13
N GLN A 240 -5.05 19.15 -1.51
CA GLN A 240 -5.78 20.25 -2.14
C GLN A 240 -5.10 20.71 -3.44
N ALA A 241 -3.76 20.72 -3.50
CA ALA A 241 -3.05 21.05 -4.73
C ALA A 241 -3.27 19.97 -5.82
N PHE A 242 -3.25 18.69 -5.44
CA PHE A 242 -3.51 17.59 -6.40
C PHE A 242 -4.89 17.68 -7.04
N VAL A 243 -5.92 18.06 -6.28
CA VAL A 243 -7.31 18.10 -6.76
C VAL A 243 -7.75 19.45 -7.30
N ARG A 244 -6.94 20.50 -7.15
CA ARG A 244 -7.30 21.87 -7.55
C ARG A 244 -7.64 21.95 -9.03
N GLY A 245 -8.85 22.46 -9.36
CA GLY A 245 -9.33 22.60 -10.74
C GLY A 245 -9.69 21.28 -11.43
N LEU A 246 -9.85 20.19 -10.68
CA LEU A 246 -10.43 18.96 -11.17
C LEU A 246 -11.89 18.90 -10.73
N ASP A 247 -12.81 19.15 -11.66
CA ASP A 247 -14.25 19.19 -11.36
C ASP A 247 -14.86 17.79 -11.14
N ASN A 248 -14.17 16.76 -11.62
CA ASN A 248 -14.59 15.36 -11.48
C ASN A 248 -14.39 14.79 -10.08
N LEU A 249 -13.50 15.37 -9.25
CA LEU A 249 -13.07 14.80 -7.99
C LEU A 249 -13.25 15.77 -6.83
N LYS A 250 -13.89 15.31 -5.74
CA LYS A 250 -14.23 16.11 -4.57
C LYS A 250 -13.50 15.62 -3.32
N LEU A 251 -12.61 16.47 -2.79
CA LEU A 251 -11.96 16.23 -1.50
C LEU A 251 -12.94 16.53 -0.37
N LEU A 252 -12.98 15.66 0.64
CA LEU A 252 -13.87 15.75 1.81
C LEU A 252 -13.08 15.97 3.11
N PRO A 253 -12.64 17.20 3.40
CA PRO A 253 -11.90 17.49 4.63
C PRO A 253 -12.87 17.67 5.82
N ASN A 254 -13.09 16.63 6.61
CA ASN A 254 -13.98 16.61 7.77
C ASN A 254 -15.39 17.12 7.42
N GLN A 255 -16.01 16.53 6.40
CA GLN A 255 -17.34 16.96 5.96
C GLN A 255 -18.21 15.81 5.43
N TRP A 256 -19.51 16.00 5.53
CA TRP A 256 -20.50 15.13 4.94
C TRP A 256 -20.85 15.55 3.50
N VAL A 257 -21.10 14.57 2.66
CA VAL A 257 -21.84 14.73 1.42
C VAL A 257 -22.96 13.71 1.34
N SER A 258 -24.15 14.13 0.90
CA SER A 258 -25.29 13.23 0.72
C SER A 258 -25.61 13.11 -0.76
N ILE A 259 -25.73 11.88 -1.24
CA ILE A 259 -26.01 11.53 -2.61
C ILE A 259 -27.37 10.84 -2.66
N ASN A 260 -28.30 11.35 -3.46
CA ASN A 260 -29.57 10.67 -3.71
C ASN A 260 -29.32 9.61 -4.78
N THR A 261 -29.73 8.38 -4.48
CA THR A 261 -29.64 7.24 -5.39
C THR A 261 -31.01 6.59 -5.55
N PRO A 262 -31.23 5.75 -6.56
CA PRO A 262 -32.52 5.03 -6.70
C PRO A 262 -32.89 4.16 -5.48
N GLY A 263 -31.87 3.63 -4.75
CA GLY A 263 -32.08 2.77 -3.58
C GLY A 263 -32.27 3.52 -2.28
N GLY A 264 -31.81 4.77 -2.18
CA GLY A 264 -31.85 5.55 -0.95
C GLY A 264 -30.77 6.64 -0.93
N LYS A 265 -30.54 7.22 0.25
CA LYS A 265 -29.46 8.20 0.43
C LYS A 265 -28.14 7.51 0.83
N LEU A 266 -27.08 7.80 0.12
CA LEU A 266 -25.72 7.49 0.55
C LEU A 266 -25.10 8.76 1.16
N ASN A 267 -24.76 8.73 2.42
CA ASN A 267 -24.07 9.80 3.12
C ASN A 267 -22.60 9.40 3.27
N ILE A 268 -21.70 10.14 2.69
CA ILE A 268 -20.25 9.91 2.80
C ILE A 268 -19.67 10.94 3.74
N LEU A 269 -19.06 10.49 4.84
CA LEU A 269 -18.25 11.31 5.73
C LEU A 269 -16.79 11.12 5.34
N GLY A 270 -16.13 12.17 4.87
CA GLY A 270 -14.67 12.18 4.74
C GLY A 270 -14.03 12.72 6.01
N LEU A 271 -13.07 11.99 6.58
CA LEU A 271 -12.26 12.46 7.70
C LEU A 271 -10.79 12.61 7.30
N VAL A 272 -10.20 13.72 7.74
CA VAL A 272 -8.76 13.93 7.68
C VAL A 272 -8.12 13.18 8.84
N VAL A 273 -7.14 12.35 8.55
CA VAL A 273 -6.34 11.66 9.56
C VAL A 273 -5.29 12.60 10.13
N THR A 274 -5.05 12.54 11.43
CA THR A 274 -4.00 13.31 12.12
C THR A 274 -2.91 12.43 12.72
N HIS A 275 -3.10 11.12 12.75
CA HIS A 275 -2.33 10.11 13.49
C HIS A 275 -2.33 10.33 15.02
N ASP A 276 -3.10 11.29 15.52
CA ASP A 276 -3.47 11.40 16.92
C ASP A 276 -4.84 10.73 17.13
N MET A 277 -4.82 9.54 17.66
CA MET A 277 -6.01 8.71 17.90
C MET A 277 -7.12 9.47 18.67
N LYS A 278 -6.73 10.33 19.60
CA LYS A 278 -7.68 11.11 20.39
C LYS A 278 -8.35 12.18 19.53
N ARG A 279 -7.57 12.93 18.77
CA ARG A 279 -8.08 13.98 17.86
C ARG A 279 -8.98 13.38 16.78
N ASP A 280 -8.58 12.25 16.21
CA ASP A 280 -9.34 11.59 15.16
C ASP A 280 -10.69 11.08 15.70
N ARG A 281 -10.72 10.48 16.89
CA ARG A 281 -11.94 10.07 17.61
C ARG A 281 -12.84 11.25 17.95
N ASP A 282 -12.26 12.32 18.49
CA ASP A 282 -13.03 13.53 18.85
C ASP A 282 -13.60 14.20 17.60
N MET A 283 -12.88 14.18 16.48
CA MET A 283 -13.37 14.68 15.19
C MET A 283 -14.55 13.82 14.70
N LEU A 284 -14.44 12.49 14.74
CA LEU A 284 -15.55 11.61 14.36
C LEU A 284 -16.79 11.92 15.20
N LYS A 285 -16.66 11.99 16.54
CA LYS A 285 -17.78 12.35 17.45
C LYS A 285 -18.41 13.67 17.07
N LYS A 286 -17.59 14.70 16.80
CA LYS A 286 -18.07 16.01 16.38
C LYS A 286 -18.85 15.94 15.06
N MET A 287 -18.35 15.21 14.08
CA MET A 287 -19.01 15.06 12.78
C MET A 287 -20.33 14.29 12.88
N MET A 288 -20.42 13.32 13.79
CA MET A 288 -21.65 12.56 14.00
C MET A 288 -22.79 13.42 14.61
N LEU A 289 -22.49 14.53 15.30
CA LEU A 289 -23.52 15.48 15.75
C LEU A 289 -24.29 16.14 14.60
N THR A 290 -23.68 16.20 13.43
CA THR A 290 -24.27 16.78 12.20
C THR A 290 -24.56 15.72 11.14
N ALA A 291 -24.61 14.45 11.55
CA ALA A 291 -24.89 13.36 10.62
C ALA A 291 -26.27 13.51 9.96
N PRO A 292 -26.40 13.25 8.67
CA PRO A 292 -27.69 13.27 8.00
C PRO A 292 -28.64 12.26 8.65
N PRO A 293 -29.93 12.65 8.87
CA PRO A 293 -30.85 11.88 9.71
C PRO A 293 -31.31 10.54 9.08
N LYS A 294 -31.12 10.37 7.78
CA LYS A 294 -31.56 9.18 7.02
C LYS A 294 -30.52 8.79 5.98
N GLY A 295 -30.43 7.51 5.70
CA GLY A 295 -29.55 6.93 4.67
C GLY A 295 -28.47 6.03 5.24
N LEU A 296 -27.63 5.52 4.35
CA LEU A 296 -26.46 4.72 4.67
C LEU A 296 -25.29 5.67 4.98
N ASN A 297 -24.70 5.55 6.15
CA ASN A 297 -23.54 6.34 6.57
C ASN A 297 -22.25 5.59 6.24
N LEU A 298 -21.53 6.07 5.25
CA LEU A 298 -20.23 5.58 4.82
C LEU A 298 -19.14 6.52 5.37
N LEU A 299 -18.24 5.98 6.18
CA LEU A 299 -17.01 6.67 6.61
C LEU A 299 -15.89 6.39 5.62
N LEU A 300 -15.27 7.44 5.13
CA LEU A 300 -14.08 7.42 4.32
C LEU A 300 -12.95 8.06 5.12
N MET A 301 -11.97 7.28 5.53
CA MET A 301 -10.79 7.73 6.26
C MET A 301 -9.62 6.83 5.91
N HIS A 302 -8.39 7.36 5.93
CA HIS A 302 -7.25 6.63 5.44
C HIS A 302 -6.91 5.38 6.27
N PRO A 303 -6.61 5.42 7.60
CA PRO A 303 -6.32 4.23 8.40
C PRO A 303 -7.59 3.60 9.01
N PRO A 304 -7.54 2.33 9.45
CA PRO A 304 -8.63 1.66 10.16
C PRO A 304 -8.71 2.01 11.66
N ASP A 305 -7.89 2.92 12.15
CA ASP A 305 -7.52 3.08 13.56
C ASP A 305 -8.66 3.51 14.50
N ILE A 306 -9.74 4.09 13.97
CA ILE A 306 -10.93 4.47 14.76
C ILE A 306 -12.13 3.56 14.50
N ALA A 307 -11.89 2.32 14.05
CA ALA A 307 -12.96 1.37 13.74
C ALA A 307 -13.87 1.03 14.95
N PRO A 308 -13.35 0.87 16.18
CA PRO A 308 -14.20 0.67 17.34
C PRO A 308 -15.16 1.83 17.58
N GLU A 309 -14.69 3.06 17.50
CA GLU A 309 -15.49 4.27 17.69
C GLU A 309 -16.50 4.48 16.56
N ALA A 310 -16.14 4.13 15.34
CA ALA A 310 -17.07 4.18 14.20
C ALA A 310 -18.28 3.26 14.44
N ASN A 311 -18.03 2.06 15.01
CA ASN A 311 -19.11 1.15 15.40
C ASN A 311 -19.97 1.72 16.54
N GLU A 312 -19.36 2.26 17.59
CA GLU A 312 -20.10 2.86 18.71
C GLU A 312 -21.00 4.02 18.28
N LEU A 313 -20.57 4.76 17.25
CA LEU A 313 -21.28 5.94 16.73
C LEU A 313 -22.25 5.63 15.59
N GLY A 314 -22.40 4.36 15.20
CA GLY A 314 -23.39 3.94 14.21
C GLY A 314 -23.05 4.25 12.76
N ILE A 315 -21.78 4.23 12.40
CA ILE A 315 -21.34 4.17 11.01
C ILE A 315 -21.75 2.80 10.44
N ASP A 316 -22.30 2.78 9.24
CA ASP A 316 -22.72 1.52 8.59
C ASP A 316 -21.59 0.84 7.86
N LEU A 317 -20.81 1.61 7.07
CA LEU A 317 -19.72 1.12 6.26
C LEU A 317 -18.50 2.00 6.44
N TYR A 318 -17.37 1.43 6.79
CA TYR A 318 -16.10 2.13 6.95
C TYR A 318 -15.09 1.61 5.92
N LEU A 319 -14.69 2.45 4.97
CA LEU A 319 -13.74 2.12 3.92
C LEU A 319 -12.41 2.84 4.17
N CYS A 320 -11.32 2.07 4.24
CA CYS A 320 -9.98 2.56 4.53
C CYS A 320 -8.90 1.79 3.76
N GLY A 321 -7.65 2.23 3.88
CA GLY A 321 -6.44 1.64 3.29
C GLY A 321 -5.30 1.59 4.29
N HIS A 322 -4.16 2.26 4.00
CA HIS A 322 -3.00 2.52 4.84
C HIS A 322 -2.11 1.32 5.14
N THR A 323 -2.67 0.17 5.45
CA THR A 323 -1.91 -0.99 5.93
C THR A 323 -1.27 -1.82 4.82
N HIS A 324 -1.71 -1.63 3.57
CA HIS A 324 -1.31 -2.42 2.39
C HIS A 324 -1.46 -3.95 2.58
N GLY A 325 -2.22 -4.39 3.58
CA GLY A 325 -2.26 -5.79 3.99
C GLY A 325 -0.90 -6.29 4.52
N GLY A 326 0.00 -5.38 4.88
CA GLY A 326 1.39 -5.63 5.26
C GLY A 326 2.34 -5.80 4.09
N GLN A 327 1.88 -5.63 2.84
CA GLN A 327 2.64 -5.64 1.58
C GLN A 327 3.42 -6.96 1.31
N ILE A 328 4.14 -7.49 2.31
CA ILE A 328 4.84 -8.78 2.29
C ILE A 328 4.27 -9.68 3.39
N ARG A 329 3.78 -10.85 2.99
CA ARG A 329 3.16 -11.82 3.88
C ARG A 329 3.82 -13.18 3.73
N PHE A 330 3.88 -13.96 4.82
CA PHE A 330 4.37 -15.33 4.78
C PHE A 330 3.25 -16.31 5.12
N PRO A 331 3.30 -17.52 4.55
CA PRO A 331 2.38 -18.59 4.95
C PRO A 331 2.42 -18.79 6.48
N LEU A 332 1.29 -18.98 7.10
CA LEU A 332 1.10 -19.22 8.54
C LEU A 332 1.39 -18.01 9.45
N ILE A 333 2.33 -17.13 9.10
CA ILE A 333 2.71 -15.94 9.88
C ILE A 333 1.85 -14.73 9.51
N GLY A 334 1.43 -14.65 8.26
CA GLY A 334 0.70 -13.50 7.71
C GLY A 334 1.62 -12.31 7.46
N ALA A 335 1.12 -11.09 7.66
CA ALA A 335 1.87 -9.86 7.51
C ALA A 335 3.00 -9.77 8.55
N VAL A 336 4.18 -9.33 8.11
CA VAL A 336 5.32 -9.10 9.03
C VAL A 336 5.16 -7.76 9.75
N PHE A 337 4.63 -6.77 9.03
CA PHE A 337 4.50 -5.38 9.48
C PHE A 337 3.06 -4.88 9.31
N SER A 338 2.69 -3.88 10.11
CA SER A 338 1.46 -3.09 9.97
C SER A 338 1.77 -1.64 10.32
N SER A 339 1.24 -0.70 9.54
CA SER A 339 1.29 0.73 9.78
C SER A 339 0.20 1.25 10.72
N SER A 340 -0.80 0.41 11.09
CA SER A 340 -1.91 0.79 11.96
C SER A 340 -1.53 0.81 13.44
N HIS A 341 -2.06 1.77 14.20
CA HIS A 341 -1.97 1.83 15.66
C HIS A 341 -2.62 0.60 16.34
N LEU A 342 -3.61 -0.02 15.70
CA LEU A 342 -4.26 -1.25 16.16
C LEU A 342 -3.47 -2.51 15.74
N GLY A 343 -2.24 -2.34 15.24
CA GLY A 343 -1.38 -3.43 14.83
C GLY A 343 -1.98 -4.22 13.67
N LYS A 344 -2.06 -5.54 13.80
CA LYS A 344 -2.56 -6.44 12.74
C LYS A 344 -4.06 -6.73 12.83
N GLN A 345 -4.79 -6.11 13.76
CA GLN A 345 -6.19 -6.43 14.03
C GLN A 345 -7.06 -6.22 12.78
N PHE A 346 -6.84 -5.13 12.05
CA PHE A 346 -7.60 -4.78 10.83
C PHE A 346 -6.68 -4.63 9.63
N ILE A 347 -5.79 -5.61 9.43
CA ILE A 347 -4.69 -5.50 8.47
C ILE A 347 -5.15 -5.51 7.00
N MET A 348 -6.22 -6.19 6.64
CA MET A 348 -6.82 -6.20 5.30
C MET A 348 -8.12 -6.98 5.25
N GLY A 349 -8.99 -6.62 4.30
CA GLY A 349 -10.24 -7.34 4.05
C GLY A 349 -11.40 -6.84 4.89
N ARG A 350 -12.46 -7.64 4.96
CA ARG A 350 -13.72 -7.29 5.59
C ARG A 350 -13.79 -7.76 7.04
N TYR A 351 -14.29 -6.89 7.91
CA TYR A 351 -14.54 -7.14 9.32
C TYR A 351 -15.93 -6.66 9.68
N GLU A 352 -16.67 -7.44 10.50
CA GLU A 352 -17.97 -7.06 11.03
C GLU A 352 -17.80 -6.66 12.49
N LEU A 353 -18.06 -5.39 12.79
CA LEU A 353 -17.95 -4.80 14.13
C LEU A 353 -19.34 -4.36 14.58
N GLY A 354 -20.10 -5.26 15.21
CA GLY A 354 -21.47 -4.97 15.59
C GLY A 354 -22.32 -4.58 14.38
N THR A 355 -22.67 -3.29 14.27
CA THR A 355 -23.46 -2.76 13.14
C THR A 355 -22.61 -2.17 12.02
N THR A 356 -21.30 -2.06 12.20
CA THR A 356 -20.38 -1.49 11.21
C THR A 356 -19.66 -2.58 10.43
N THR A 357 -19.72 -2.51 9.11
CA THR A 357 -18.79 -3.25 8.23
C THR A 357 -17.57 -2.38 7.97
N LEU A 358 -16.41 -2.85 8.40
CA LEU A 358 -15.11 -2.25 8.07
C LEU A 358 -14.48 -3.00 6.90
N TYR A 359 -13.87 -2.28 5.96
CA TYR A 359 -13.02 -2.87 4.95
C TYR A 359 -11.70 -2.12 4.81
N THR A 360 -10.62 -2.83 5.07
CA THR A 360 -9.27 -2.32 4.88
C THR A 360 -8.71 -2.85 3.56
N SER A 361 -8.55 -1.95 2.59
CA SER A 361 -8.00 -2.28 1.27
C SER A 361 -6.50 -2.56 1.35
N ARG A 362 -6.03 -3.45 0.48
CA ARG A 362 -4.58 -3.67 0.28
C ARG A 362 -3.93 -2.56 -0.56
N GLY A 363 -4.74 -1.67 -1.14
CA GLY A 363 -4.26 -0.60 -1.99
C GLY A 363 -3.64 -1.08 -3.31
N VAL A 364 -3.26 -0.12 -4.15
CA VAL A 364 -2.72 -0.37 -5.50
C VAL A 364 -1.20 -0.22 -5.53
N GLY A 365 -0.68 0.75 -4.79
CA GLY A 365 0.71 1.17 -4.83
C GLY A 365 1.70 0.28 -4.08
N LEU A 366 2.91 0.77 -3.98
CA LEU A 366 4.02 0.18 -3.27
C LEU A 366 4.68 1.25 -2.42
N GLU A 367 4.84 0.97 -1.13
CA GLU A 367 5.51 1.88 -0.22
C GLU A 367 6.78 1.24 0.35
N GLY A 368 7.68 2.07 0.85
CA GLY A 368 8.88 1.63 1.55
C GLY A 368 10.15 2.35 1.13
N LEU A 369 10.62 3.30 1.89
CA LEU A 369 11.82 4.12 1.67
C LEU A 369 13.00 3.32 1.08
N GLY A 370 13.81 2.69 1.93
CA GLY A 370 14.92 1.84 1.53
C GLY A 370 14.55 0.39 1.23
N ALA A 371 13.28 -0.01 1.47
CA ALA A 371 12.80 -1.34 1.18
C ALA A 371 12.53 -1.55 -0.32
N PRO A 372 12.61 -2.79 -0.80
CA PRO A 372 12.23 -3.10 -2.18
C PRO A 372 10.76 -2.80 -2.43
N ARG A 373 10.45 -2.27 -3.61
CA ARG A 373 9.08 -2.14 -4.10
C ARG A 373 8.55 -3.52 -4.46
N ALA A 374 8.07 -4.24 -3.47
CA ALA A 374 7.68 -5.64 -3.59
C ALA A 374 6.33 -5.91 -2.95
N ARG A 375 5.57 -6.86 -3.50
CA ARG A 375 4.42 -7.49 -2.86
C ARG A 375 4.59 -9.00 -2.89
N PHE A 376 4.25 -9.66 -1.81
CA PHE A 376 4.30 -11.10 -1.72
C PHE A 376 3.12 -11.66 -0.91
N LEU A 377 2.31 -12.52 -1.53
CA LEU A 377 1.04 -13.04 -1.01
C LEU A 377 0.09 -11.91 -0.56
N CYS A 378 0.20 -10.76 -1.23
CA CYS A 378 -0.59 -9.56 -0.96
C CYS A 378 -0.76 -8.73 -2.25
N PRO A 379 -1.39 -9.30 -3.31
CA PRO A 379 -1.53 -8.60 -4.58
C PRO A 379 -2.35 -7.31 -4.40
N PRO A 380 -2.04 -6.26 -5.18
CA PRO A 380 -2.78 -5.00 -5.14
C PRO A 380 -4.25 -5.22 -5.52
N GLU A 381 -5.14 -4.38 -5.00
CA GLU A 381 -6.57 -4.47 -5.28
C GLU A 381 -7.25 -3.13 -5.39
N ILE A 382 -8.37 -3.14 -6.12
CA ILE A 382 -9.48 -2.20 -6.02
C ILE A 382 -10.73 -2.98 -5.63
N VAL A 383 -11.66 -2.35 -4.92
CA VAL A 383 -12.81 -3.06 -4.35
C VAL A 383 -14.10 -2.51 -4.91
N LEU A 384 -14.85 -3.36 -5.61
CA LEU A 384 -16.17 -3.02 -6.11
C LEU A 384 -17.25 -3.50 -5.15
N TRP A 385 -17.96 -2.56 -4.54
CA TRP A 385 -19.10 -2.79 -3.67
C TRP A 385 -20.39 -2.77 -4.46
N GLU A 386 -21.26 -3.74 -4.20
CA GLU A 386 -22.65 -3.77 -4.65
C GLU A 386 -23.55 -3.58 -3.41
N ILE A 387 -24.12 -2.38 -3.28
CA ILE A 387 -25.01 -2.02 -2.15
C ILE A 387 -26.46 -2.27 -2.58
N THR A 388 -27.17 -3.09 -1.81
CA THR A 388 -28.56 -3.49 -2.09
C THR A 388 -29.43 -3.36 -0.85
N GLY A 389 -30.75 -3.22 -1.06
CA GLY A 389 -31.74 -3.30 0.01
C GLY A 389 -32.01 -4.74 0.45
N THR A 390 -32.45 -4.88 1.71
CA THR A 390 -33.02 -6.13 2.23
C THR A 390 -34.42 -5.86 2.76
N SER A 391 -35.35 -6.82 2.60
CA SER A 391 -36.59 -6.84 3.38
C SER A 391 -36.28 -7.07 4.86
N PHE A 392 -36.98 -6.39 5.73
CA PHE A 392 -36.98 -6.79 7.14
C PHE A 392 -37.56 -8.22 7.23
N SER A 393 -36.78 -9.16 7.71
CA SER A 393 -37.25 -10.50 8.10
C SER A 393 -37.84 -10.44 9.50
#